data_999fa2dc14a87a1079026b23c27889a1
#
_entry.id   999fa2dc14a87a1079026b23c27889a1
#
_cell.length_a   1.000
_cell.length_b   1.000
_cell.length_c   1.000
_cell.angle_alpha   90.00
_cell.angle_beta   90.00
_cell.angle_gamma   90.00
#
_symmetry.space_group_name_H-M   'P 1'
#
loop_
_entity.id
_entity.type
_entity.pdbx_description
1 polymer ?
#
loop_
_entity_poly.entity_id
_entity_poly.type
_entity_poly.pdbx_seq_one_letter_code
_entity_poly.pdbx_strand_id
1 'polypeptide(L)'
;MISEAGTLAVIVPVFNEETGIEPTLLALAAQDDADFDVVFVDNGSTDDSAAVIHEFIRVHDRRRWRVVTESQKGTGAAADTGMRAAMAAGSTMLCRTDADCIPRQDWTRSMRRALTPVASGGLGLRLVGGELVPRHDEGLGLGKRALLRAAVELAEAFGRIRPGNRGDDYRGPYMMAAGCNVGVTAELYALAGGFPRTAIEDLHEDRALVNAVRRLTADYARRRDVVVFGSSRRVEAWGLRNTLLWYKDHAYRPEHVDIR
;
A
#
# COMPACT_ATOMS: atom_id res chain seq x y z
N MET A 1 -24.16 -17.54 -12.20
CA MET A 1 -22.81 -17.56 -12.78
C MET A 1 -21.95 -16.74 -11.84
N ILE A 2 -21.07 -17.38 -11.09
CA ILE A 2 -20.07 -16.71 -10.28
C ILE A 2 -19.07 -16.13 -11.27
N SER A 3 -18.85 -14.82 -11.24
CA SER A 3 -17.86 -14.15 -12.08
C SER A 3 -16.50 -14.85 -11.91
N GLU A 4 -15.89 -15.34 -13.00
CA GLU A 4 -14.52 -15.90 -13.00
C GLU A 4 -13.46 -14.81 -12.69
N ALA A 5 -13.85 -13.55 -12.62
CA ALA A 5 -13.03 -12.48 -12.14
C ALA A 5 -12.94 -12.56 -10.60
N GLY A 6 -11.75 -12.85 -10.08
CA GLY A 6 -11.51 -12.95 -8.66
C GLY A 6 -11.97 -11.71 -7.87
N THR A 7 -12.35 -11.90 -6.61
CA THR A 7 -12.78 -10.83 -5.71
C THR A 7 -11.58 -10.00 -5.24
N LEU A 8 -11.70 -8.67 -5.36
CA LEU A 8 -10.66 -7.70 -4.97
C LEU A 8 -11.01 -7.11 -3.60
N ALA A 9 -10.03 -7.04 -2.70
CA ALA A 9 -10.12 -6.29 -1.46
C ALA A 9 -9.03 -5.23 -1.36
N VAL A 10 -9.40 -4.08 -0.83
CA VAL A 10 -8.49 -2.98 -0.50
C VAL A 10 -8.30 -2.94 1.01
N ILE A 11 -7.05 -2.99 1.44
CA ILE A 11 -6.65 -2.94 2.84
C ILE A 11 -6.08 -1.56 3.14
N VAL A 12 -6.58 -0.92 4.20
CA VAL A 12 -6.18 0.41 4.62
C VAL A 12 -5.79 0.38 6.10
N PRO A 13 -4.49 0.28 6.43
CA PRO A 13 -4.01 0.51 7.79
C PRO A 13 -4.35 1.92 8.26
N VAL A 14 -4.86 2.05 9.49
CA VAL A 14 -5.28 3.32 10.08
C VAL A 14 -4.66 3.46 11.47
N PHE A 15 -4.09 4.62 11.76
CA PHE A 15 -3.64 4.98 13.10
C PHE A 15 -3.65 6.50 13.25
N ASN A 16 -4.53 7.07 14.08
CA ASN A 16 -4.69 8.50 14.36
C ASN A 16 -4.84 9.35 13.06
N GLU A 17 -5.83 9.09 12.23
CA GLU A 17 -6.08 9.79 10.97
C GLU A 17 -7.46 10.47 10.94
N GLU A 18 -8.01 10.82 12.11
CA GLU A 18 -9.32 11.49 12.25
C GLU A 18 -9.50 12.65 11.27
N THR A 19 -8.47 13.50 11.12
CA THR A 19 -8.51 14.69 10.26
C THR A 19 -8.01 14.44 8.85
N GLY A 20 -7.33 13.30 8.60
CA GLY A 20 -6.62 13.04 7.33
C GLY A 20 -7.28 12.00 6.43
N ILE A 21 -8.19 11.18 6.95
CA ILE A 21 -8.70 10.00 6.23
C ILE A 21 -9.79 10.31 5.21
N GLU A 22 -10.54 11.40 5.36
CA GLU A 22 -11.71 11.70 4.51
C GLU A 22 -11.37 11.72 3.01
N PRO A 23 -10.27 12.37 2.54
CA PRO A 23 -9.89 12.32 1.12
C PRO A 23 -9.66 10.90 0.60
N THR A 24 -9.12 10.00 1.42
CA THR A 24 -8.91 8.59 1.08
C THR A 24 -10.25 7.86 0.95
N LEU A 25 -11.18 8.08 1.89
CA LEU A 25 -12.53 7.50 1.85
C LEU A 25 -13.28 7.94 0.59
N LEU A 26 -13.23 9.22 0.26
CA LEU A 26 -13.85 9.78 -0.95
C LEU A 26 -13.22 9.22 -2.23
N ALA A 27 -11.89 9.10 -2.28
CA ALA A 27 -11.19 8.54 -3.43
C ALA A 27 -11.52 7.05 -3.67
N LEU A 28 -11.63 6.26 -2.60
CA LEU A 28 -12.07 4.87 -2.68
C LEU A 28 -13.55 4.78 -3.10
N ALA A 29 -14.39 5.68 -2.62
CA ALA A 29 -15.80 5.73 -2.98
C ALA A 29 -16.03 6.11 -4.45
N ALA A 30 -15.10 6.85 -5.07
CA ALA A 30 -15.16 7.36 -6.43
C ALA A 30 -14.41 6.48 -7.46
N GLN A 31 -13.99 5.25 -7.09
CA GLN A 31 -13.31 4.37 -8.02
C GLN A 31 -14.22 3.95 -9.18
N ASP A 32 -13.68 3.91 -10.40
CA ASP A 32 -14.39 3.49 -11.64
C ASP A 32 -14.83 2.01 -11.58
N ASP A 33 -14.02 1.15 -10.97
CA ASP A 33 -14.37 -0.23 -10.65
C ASP A 33 -14.76 -0.28 -9.18
N ALA A 34 -16.05 -0.31 -8.90
CA ALA A 34 -16.61 -0.31 -7.55
C ALA A 34 -16.84 -1.73 -6.98
N ASP A 35 -16.48 -2.79 -7.72
CA ASP A 35 -16.66 -4.18 -7.28
C ASP A 35 -15.50 -4.66 -6.40
N PHE A 36 -15.36 -4.08 -5.22
CA PHE A 36 -14.32 -4.45 -4.26
C PHE A 36 -14.80 -4.30 -2.82
N ASP A 37 -14.16 -5.04 -1.92
CA ASP A 37 -14.29 -4.89 -0.47
C ASP A 37 -13.25 -3.93 0.07
N VAL A 38 -13.53 -3.28 1.20
CA VAL A 38 -12.52 -2.51 1.94
C VAL A 38 -12.42 -3.00 3.37
N VAL A 39 -11.19 -3.21 3.83
CA VAL A 39 -10.88 -3.54 5.21
C VAL A 39 -9.99 -2.43 5.78
N PHE A 40 -10.59 -1.52 6.55
CA PHE A 40 -9.84 -0.59 7.37
C PHE A 40 -9.33 -1.33 8.60
N VAL A 41 -8.06 -1.16 8.94
CA VAL A 41 -7.46 -1.80 10.09
C VAL A 41 -7.02 -0.75 11.09
N ASP A 42 -7.84 -0.51 12.11
CA ASP A 42 -7.48 0.38 13.20
C ASP A 42 -6.37 -0.25 14.05
N ASN A 43 -5.21 0.36 14.03
CA ASN A 43 -4.01 -0.12 14.73
C ASN A 43 -3.82 0.57 16.10
N GLY A 44 -4.90 0.70 16.83
CA GLY A 44 -4.91 1.28 18.17
C GLY A 44 -4.90 2.81 18.15
N SER A 45 -5.74 3.42 17.31
CA SER A 45 -5.96 4.88 17.31
C SER A 45 -6.49 5.35 18.67
N THR A 46 -6.07 6.54 19.05
CA THR A 46 -6.50 7.22 20.29
C THR A 46 -7.40 8.42 20.01
N ASP A 47 -7.61 8.74 18.73
CA ASP A 47 -8.51 9.75 18.20
C ASP A 47 -9.81 9.12 17.66
N ASP A 48 -10.66 9.89 17.02
CA ASP A 48 -11.94 9.44 16.49
C ASP A 48 -11.86 8.80 15.08
N SER A 49 -10.66 8.37 14.62
CA SER A 49 -10.46 7.75 13.30
C SER A 49 -11.46 6.65 12.97
N ALA A 50 -11.66 5.70 13.89
CA ALA A 50 -12.60 4.59 13.67
C ALA A 50 -14.04 5.08 13.58
N ALA A 51 -14.43 6.08 14.39
CA ALA A 51 -15.77 6.66 14.36
C ALA A 51 -16.06 7.38 13.04
N VAL A 52 -15.08 8.15 12.52
CA VAL A 52 -15.16 8.81 11.20
C VAL A 52 -15.39 7.79 10.08
N ILE A 53 -14.65 6.67 10.09
CA ILE A 53 -14.81 5.62 9.09
C ILE A 53 -16.20 4.97 9.20
N HIS A 54 -16.64 4.59 10.39
CA HIS A 54 -17.95 3.99 10.60
C HIS A 54 -19.09 4.91 10.14
N GLU A 55 -19.00 6.21 10.44
CA GLU A 55 -19.98 7.18 9.99
C GLU A 55 -19.99 7.32 8.47
N PHE A 56 -18.82 7.36 7.82
CA PHE A 56 -18.73 7.39 6.37
C PHE A 56 -19.38 6.14 5.73
N ILE A 57 -19.08 4.95 6.25
CA ILE A 57 -19.66 3.68 5.79
C ILE A 57 -21.20 3.73 5.89
N ARG A 58 -21.72 4.22 7.00
CA ARG A 58 -23.15 4.33 7.27
C ARG A 58 -23.85 5.33 6.33
N VAL A 59 -23.29 6.54 6.21
CA VAL A 59 -23.87 7.62 5.40
C VAL A 59 -23.87 7.31 3.91
N HIS A 60 -22.81 6.65 3.42
CA HIS A 60 -22.65 6.33 2.00
C HIS A 60 -23.07 4.90 1.63
N ASP A 61 -23.77 4.17 2.54
CA ASP A 61 -24.26 2.79 2.37
C ASP A 61 -23.17 1.83 1.81
N ARG A 62 -21.95 1.91 2.35
CA ARG A 62 -20.81 1.11 1.89
C ARG A 62 -20.79 -0.26 2.57
N ARG A 63 -21.75 -1.12 2.33
CA ARG A 63 -21.99 -2.43 3.00
C ARG A 63 -20.83 -3.42 2.86
N ARG A 64 -19.96 -3.27 1.86
CA ARG A 64 -18.77 -4.11 1.65
C ARG A 64 -17.52 -3.56 2.33
N TRP A 65 -17.65 -2.45 3.05
CA TRP A 65 -16.58 -1.83 3.79
C TRP A 65 -16.70 -2.16 5.28
N ARG A 66 -15.61 -2.47 5.92
CA ARG A 66 -15.59 -2.81 7.34
C ARG A 66 -14.35 -2.30 8.04
N VAL A 67 -14.45 -2.14 9.35
CA VAL A 67 -13.33 -1.83 10.24
C VAL A 67 -13.01 -3.08 11.06
N VAL A 68 -11.72 -3.39 11.17
CA VAL A 68 -11.18 -4.41 12.09
C VAL A 68 -10.09 -3.79 12.94
N THR A 69 -9.83 -4.35 14.12
CA THR A 69 -8.81 -3.83 15.05
C THR A 69 -7.58 -4.72 15.04
N GLU A 70 -6.40 -4.11 15.07
CA GLU A 70 -5.13 -4.78 15.32
C GLU A 70 -4.41 -4.15 16.53
N SER A 71 -4.20 -4.94 17.57
CA SER A 71 -3.61 -4.48 18.82
C SER A 71 -2.07 -4.41 18.78
N GLN A 72 -1.44 -5.21 17.94
CA GLN A 72 0.01 -5.15 17.75
C GLN A 72 0.37 -3.92 16.94
N LYS A 73 1.07 -2.96 17.56
CA LYS A 73 1.52 -1.75 16.86
C LYS A 73 2.45 -2.08 15.69
N GLY A 74 2.21 -1.41 14.59
CA GLY A 74 3.04 -1.48 13.38
C GLY A 74 2.23 -1.61 12.10
N THR A 75 2.61 -0.84 11.11
CA THR A 75 1.94 -0.80 9.79
C THR A 75 1.93 -2.18 9.13
N GLY A 76 3.00 -2.96 9.28
CA GLY A 76 3.07 -4.34 8.79
C GLY A 76 2.07 -5.27 9.48
N ALA A 77 1.91 -5.15 10.81
CA ALA A 77 0.93 -5.94 11.55
C ALA A 77 -0.51 -5.60 11.14
N ALA A 78 -0.82 -4.31 11.01
CA ALA A 78 -2.13 -3.86 10.54
C ALA A 78 -2.41 -4.34 9.12
N ALA A 79 -1.46 -4.18 8.20
CA ALA A 79 -1.60 -4.65 6.83
C ALA A 79 -1.81 -6.18 6.78
N ASP A 80 -1.02 -6.96 7.51
CA ASP A 80 -1.16 -8.43 7.55
C ASP A 80 -2.54 -8.86 8.08
N THR A 81 -3.02 -8.22 9.15
CA THR A 81 -4.36 -8.49 9.71
C THR A 81 -5.46 -8.21 8.69
N GLY A 82 -5.39 -7.08 7.98
CA GLY A 82 -6.35 -6.74 6.92
C GLY A 82 -6.31 -7.72 5.75
N MET A 83 -5.10 -8.07 5.28
CA MET A 83 -4.91 -9.06 4.20
C MET A 83 -5.52 -10.42 4.58
N ARG A 84 -5.23 -10.92 5.79
CA ARG A 84 -5.79 -12.20 6.28
C ARG A 84 -7.30 -12.12 6.45
N ALA A 85 -7.85 -11.02 6.97
CA ALA A 85 -9.30 -10.81 7.07
C ALA A 85 -9.99 -10.82 5.71
N ALA A 86 -9.37 -10.20 4.68
CA ALA A 86 -9.87 -10.23 3.31
C ALA A 86 -9.82 -11.63 2.70
N MET A 87 -8.71 -12.37 2.90
CA MET A 87 -8.58 -13.76 2.46
C MET A 87 -9.62 -14.66 3.11
N ALA A 88 -9.87 -14.52 4.41
CA ALA A 88 -10.87 -15.29 5.14
C ALA A 88 -12.30 -15.01 4.63
N ALA A 89 -12.54 -13.82 4.07
CA ALA A 89 -13.79 -13.46 3.38
C ALA A 89 -13.86 -13.92 1.91
N GLY A 90 -12.82 -14.61 1.41
CA GLY A 90 -12.78 -15.17 0.06
C GLY A 90 -12.16 -14.25 -1.00
N SER A 91 -11.51 -13.14 -0.62
CA SER A 91 -10.83 -12.29 -1.58
C SER A 91 -9.59 -12.97 -2.16
N THR A 92 -9.46 -12.92 -3.49
CA THR A 92 -8.36 -13.55 -4.25
C THR A 92 -7.30 -12.55 -4.71
N MET A 93 -7.65 -11.26 -4.74
CA MET A 93 -6.77 -10.15 -5.05
C MET A 93 -6.76 -9.17 -3.88
N LEU A 94 -5.58 -8.89 -3.36
CA LEU A 94 -5.37 -8.08 -2.17
C LEU A 94 -4.58 -6.84 -2.56
N CYS A 95 -5.12 -5.66 -2.30
CA CYS A 95 -4.47 -4.38 -2.58
C CYS A 95 -4.33 -3.59 -1.29
N ARG A 96 -3.25 -2.83 -1.13
CA ARG A 96 -3.06 -1.93 0.01
C ARG A 96 -2.88 -0.51 -0.47
N THR A 97 -3.54 0.40 0.23
CA THR A 97 -3.24 1.83 0.26
C THR A 97 -3.20 2.30 1.72
N ASP A 98 -2.67 3.47 2.00
CA ASP A 98 -2.60 3.99 3.36
C ASP A 98 -3.70 5.05 3.59
N ALA A 99 -4.02 5.34 4.85
CA ALA A 99 -5.13 6.20 5.25
C ALA A 99 -4.97 7.68 4.84
N ASP A 100 -3.75 8.11 4.52
CA ASP A 100 -3.41 9.45 4.05
C ASP A 100 -3.12 9.53 2.54
N CYS A 101 -3.41 8.46 1.82
CA CYS A 101 -3.14 8.31 0.39
C CYS A 101 -4.42 8.39 -0.44
N ILE A 102 -4.34 9.00 -1.62
CA ILE A 102 -5.46 9.17 -2.55
C ILE A 102 -5.22 8.29 -3.78
N PRO A 103 -5.84 7.09 -3.87
CA PRO A 103 -5.82 6.29 -5.10
C PRO A 103 -6.45 7.05 -6.27
N ARG A 104 -5.80 7.03 -7.45
CA ARG A 104 -6.39 7.59 -8.67
C ARG A 104 -7.70 6.86 -9.01
N GLN A 105 -8.63 7.53 -9.64
CA GLN A 105 -10.00 7.03 -9.90
C GLN A 105 -10.04 5.67 -10.63
N ASP A 106 -9.04 5.34 -11.44
CA ASP A 106 -8.91 4.07 -12.16
C ASP A 106 -8.02 3.03 -11.45
N TRP A 107 -7.64 3.27 -10.19
CA TRP A 107 -6.64 2.46 -9.49
C TRP A 107 -7.11 1.02 -9.26
N THR A 108 -8.35 0.79 -8.78
CA THR A 108 -8.90 -0.55 -8.55
C THR A 108 -9.02 -1.33 -9.85
N ARG A 109 -9.48 -0.68 -10.93
CA ARG A 109 -9.54 -1.27 -12.27
C ARG A 109 -8.15 -1.68 -12.78
N SER A 110 -7.15 -0.81 -12.60
CA SER A 110 -5.77 -1.07 -13.00
C SER A 110 -5.14 -2.21 -12.20
N MET A 111 -5.39 -2.28 -10.89
CA MET A 111 -4.97 -3.38 -10.02
C MET A 111 -5.62 -4.69 -10.42
N ARG A 112 -6.95 -4.70 -10.60
CA ARG A 112 -7.69 -5.90 -11.05
C ARG A 112 -7.14 -6.41 -12.36
N ARG A 113 -7.00 -5.54 -13.37
CA ARG A 113 -6.42 -5.91 -14.67
C ARG A 113 -5.03 -6.53 -14.54
N ALA A 114 -4.20 -5.95 -13.67
CA ALA A 114 -2.84 -6.43 -13.49
C ALA A 114 -2.77 -7.83 -12.84
N LEU A 115 -3.61 -8.07 -11.83
CA LEU A 115 -3.64 -9.32 -11.06
C LEU A 115 -4.50 -10.43 -11.70
N THR A 116 -5.40 -10.09 -12.60
CA THR A 116 -6.24 -11.08 -13.32
C THR A 116 -5.36 -11.96 -14.21
N PRO A 117 -5.58 -13.29 -14.24
CA PRO A 117 -4.86 -14.20 -15.13
C PRO A 117 -4.97 -13.81 -16.61
N VAL A 118 -3.93 -14.10 -17.39
CA VAL A 118 -3.92 -13.84 -18.85
C VAL A 118 -5.06 -14.54 -19.54
N ALA A 119 -5.38 -15.78 -19.18
CA ALA A 119 -6.50 -16.54 -19.73
C ALA A 119 -7.88 -15.85 -19.54
N SER A 120 -8.00 -14.98 -18.53
CA SER A 120 -9.20 -14.18 -18.23
C SER A 120 -9.06 -12.72 -18.71
N GLY A 121 -8.10 -12.42 -19.59
CA GLY A 121 -7.91 -11.10 -20.20
C GLY A 121 -7.12 -10.10 -19.36
N GLY A 122 -6.48 -10.53 -18.27
CA GLY A 122 -5.61 -9.73 -17.45
C GLY A 122 -4.13 -9.79 -17.87
N LEU A 123 -3.24 -9.31 -17.00
CA LEU A 123 -1.78 -9.31 -17.24
C LEU A 123 -1.07 -10.50 -16.57
N GLY A 124 -1.75 -11.27 -15.72
CA GLY A 124 -1.24 -12.45 -15.05
C GLY A 124 -0.14 -12.16 -14.01
N LEU A 125 -0.04 -10.92 -13.55
CA LEU A 125 0.91 -10.59 -12.48
C LEU A 125 0.41 -11.13 -11.15
N ARG A 126 1.33 -11.57 -10.32
CA ARG A 126 1.02 -12.08 -8.97
C ARG A 126 1.38 -11.07 -7.87
N LEU A 127 2.28 -10.12 -8.18
CA LEU A 127 2.57 -8.94 -7.35
C LEU A 127 2.70 -7.71 -8.25
N VAL A 128 2.10 -6.61 -7.81
CA VAL A 128 2.11 -5.31 -8.49
C VAL A 128 2.58 -4.24 -7.52
N GLY A 129 3.61 -3.50 -7.88
CA GLY A 129 3.94 -2.22 -7.27
C GLY A 129 3.42 -1.08 -8.16
N GLY A 130 2.79 -0.07 -7.58
CA GLY A 130 2.30 1.07 -8.32
C GLY A 130 3.24 2.28 -8.30
N GLU A 131 2.82 3.33 -8.98
CA GLU A 131 3.47 4.64 -9.00
C GLU A 131 3.00 5.48 -7.82
N LEU A 132 3.94 6.03 -7.04
CA LEU A 132 3.65 6.95 -5.95
C LEU A 132 3.94 8.38 -6.41
N VAL A 133 2.93 9.24 -6.38
CA VAL A 133 3.02 10.64 -6.79
C VAL A 133 2.71 11.50 -5.58
N PRO A 134 3.51 12.56 -5.26
CA PRO A 134 3.15 13.47 -4.17
C PRO A 134 1.79 14.15 -4.40
N ARG A 135 0.97 14.24 -3.37
CA ARG A 135 -0.35 14.90 -3.40
C ARG A 135 -0.23 16.36 -3.87
N HIS A 136 -1.23 16.82 -4.59
CA HIS A 136 -1.25 18.18 -5.15
C HIS A 136 -1.87 19.22 -4.22
N ASP A 137 -2.70 18.78 -3.30
CA ASP A 137 -3.42 19.57 -2.32
C ASP A 137 -2.61 19.92 -1.05
N GLU A 138 -1.48 19.23 -0.85
CA GLU A 138 -0.52 19.54 0.20
C GLU A 138 0.56 20.46 -0.35
N GLY A 139 0.65 21.70 0.09
CA GLY A 139 1.50 22.83 -0.30
C GLY A 139 2.94 22.61 -0.85
N LEU A 140 3.30 21.39 -1.26
CA LEU A 140 4.62 21.04 -1.75
C LEU A 140 4.87 21.64 -3.14
N GLY A 141 5.81 22.58 -3.24
CA GLY A 141 6.18 23.25 -4.50
C GLY A 141 6.67 22.29 -5.59
N LEU A 142 6.47 22.67 -6.86
CA LEU A 142 6.80 21.84 -8.05
C LEU A 142 8.23 21.31 -8.05
N GLY A 143 9.22 22.12 -7.63
CA GLY A 143 10.63 21.68 -7.56
C GLY A 143 10.86 20.55 -6.56
N LYS A 144 10.24 20.61 -5.37
CA LYS A 144 10.34 19.54 -4.36
C LYS A 144 9.66 18.25 -4.83
N ARG A 145 8.52 18.37 -5.55
CA ARG A 145 7.82 17.22 -6.14
C ARG A 145 8.67 16.51 -7.20
N ALA A 146 9.29 17.29 -8.11
CA ALA A 146 10.18 16.73 -9.12
C ALA A 146 11.37 16.01 -8.48
N LEU A 147 11.94 16.61 -7.42
CA LEU A 147 13.06 16.02 -6.70
C LEU A 147 12.67 14.72 -5.97
N LEU A 148 11.48 14.68 -5.34
CA LEU A 148 10.98 13.43 -4.72
C LEU A 148 10.77 12.33 -5.76
N ARG A 149 10.20 12.63 -6.93
CA ARG A 149 10.07 11.66 -8.02
C ARG A 149 11.42 11.14 -8.47
N ALA A 150 12.38 12.03 -8.70
CA ALA A 150 13.73 11.62 -9.07
C ALA A 150 14.40 10.76 -7.98
N ALA A 151 14.17 11.08 -6.71
CA ALA A 151 14.68 10.31 -5.58
C ALA A 151 14.08 8.89 -5.55
N VAL A 152 12.79 8.72 -5.83
CA VAL A 152 12.14 7.41 -5.92
C VAL A 152 12.72 6.56 -7.05
N GLU A 153 12.90 7.14 -8.25
CA GLU A 153 13.51 6.44 -9.39
C GLU A 153 14.98 6.04 -9.11
N LEU A 154 15.74 6.93 -8.47
CA LEU A 154 17.11 6.64 -8.03
C LEU A 154 17.13 5.54 -6.96
N ALA A 155 16.20 5.56 -5.99
CA ALA A 155 16.11 4.54 -4.95
C ALA A 155 15.83 3.14 -5.54
N GLU A 156 15.00 3.04 -6.57
CA GLU A 156 14.79 1.78 -7.29
C GLU A 156 16.06 1.31 -7.98
N ALA A 157 16.76 2.21 -8.69
CA ALA A 157 18.04 1.87 -9.36
C ALA A 157 19.09 1.40 -8.34
N PHE A 158 19.23 2.10 -7.21
CA PHE A 158 20.08 1.68 -6.11
C PHE A 158 19.64 0.35 -5.48
N GLY A 159 18.35 0.14 -5.32
CA GLY A 159 17.78 -1.12 -4.84
C GLY A 159 18.23 -2.32 -5.67
N ARG A 160 18.34 -2.16 -7.00
CA ARG A 160 18.78 -3.22 -7.93
C ARG A 160 20.24 -3.62 -7.75
N ILE A 161 21.11 -2.70 -7.34
CA ILE A 161 22.55 -2.96 -7.15
C ILE A 161 22.93 -3.34 -5.72
N ARG A 162 22.00 -3.19 -4.77
CA ARG A 162 22.24 -3.45 -3.35
C ARG A 162 22.51 -4.95 -3.10
N PRO A 163 23.57 -5.33 -2.33
CA PRO A 163 23.90 -6.74 -2.08
C PRO A 163 22.76 -7.55 -1.49
N GLY A 164 21.99 -7.02 -0.51
CA GLY A 164 20.87 -7.69 0.12
C GLY A 164 19.64 -7.93 -0.79
N ASN A 165 19.63 -7.32 -1.99
CA ASN A 165 18.59 -7.51 -3.00
C ASN A 165 19.08 -8.37 -4.18
N ARG A 166 20.30 -8.90 -4.09
CA ARG A 166 20.92 -9.78 -5.08
C ARG A 166 21.17 -11.14 -4.44
N GLY A 167 20.88 -12.19 -5.15
CA GLY A 167 21.09 -13.57 -4.74
C GLY A 167 20.59 -14.50 -5.83
N ASP A 168 21.16 -15.68 -5.93
CA ASP A 168 20.79 -16.69 -6.93
C ASP A 168 19.43 -17.32 -6.61
N ASP A 169 18.89 -17.07 -5.42
CA ASP A 169 17.58 -17.51 -4.96
C ASP A 169 16.43 -16.62 -5.47
N TYR A 170 16.72 -15.45 -6.03
CA TYR A 170 15.70 -14.56 -6.62
C TYR A 170 15.42 -14.91 -8.09
N ARG A 171 14.13 -15.03 -8.42
CA ARG A 171 13.66 -15.37 -9.77
C ARG A 171 13.63 -14.19 -10.74
N GLY A 172 13.90 -12.97 -10.27
CA GLY A 172 13.92 -11.77 -11.12
C GLY A 172 14.55 -10.57 -10.42
N PRO A 173 14.68 -9.43 -11.13
CA PRO A 173 15.34 -8.23 -10.63
C PRO A 173 14.59 -7.63 -9.43
N TYR A 174 15.30 -6.84 -8.62
CA TYR A 174 14.63 -6.06 -7.56
C TYR A 174 13.63 -5.08 -8.16
N MET A 175 12.46 -5.06 -7.55
CA MET A 175 11.38 -4.11 -7.81
C MET A 175 11.09 -3.36 -6.51
N MET A 176 11.02 -2.04 -6.57
CA MET A 176 10.54 -1.24 -5.46
C MET A 176 9.01 -1.16 -5.52
N ALA A 177 8.35 -1.53 -4.43
CA ALA A 177 6.93 -1.27 -4.23
C ALA A 177 6.77 -0.49 -2.93
N ALA A 178 6.04 0.62 -2.96
CA ALA A 178 5.64 1.33 -1.76
C ALA A 178 4.49 0.57 -1.09
N GLY A 179 4.55 0.37 0.23
CA GLY A 179 3.50 -0.32 0.98
C GLY A 179 2.10 0.28 0.75
N CYS A 180 2.02 1.59 0.56
CA CYS A 180 0.76 2.30 0.26
C CYS A 180 0.26 2.13 -1.20
N ASN A 181 0.96 1.38 -2.06
CA ASN A 181 0.53 1.14 -3.44
C ASN A 181 1.01 -0.22 -3.94
N VAL A 182 0.51 -1.28 -3.37
CA VAL A 182 0.87 -2.65 -3.69
C VAL A 182 -0.37 -3.53 -3.85
N GLY A 183 -0.33 -4.44 -4.83
CA GLY A 183 -1.34 -5.48 -5.03
C GLY A 183 -0.69 -6.85 -5.14
N VAL A 184 -1.31 -7.87 -4.58
CA VAL A 184 -0.80 -9.25 -4.58
C VAL A 184 -1.95 -10.24 -4.67
N THR A 185 -1.75 -11.38 -5.32
CA THR A 185 -2.73 -12.48 -5.26
C THR A 185 -2.73 -13.12 -3.87
N ALA A 186 -3.89 -13.48 -3.36
CA ALA A 186 -4.05 -14.09 -2.03
C ALA A 186 -3.20 -15.36 -1.86
N GLU A 187 -3.14 -16.19 -2.89
CA GLU A 187 -2.31 -17.39 -2.92
C GLU A 187 -0.82 -17.05 -2.71
N LEU A 188 -0.30 -16.09 -3.49
CA LEU A 188 1.11 -15.71 -3.39
C LEU A 188 1.42 -15.02 -2.06
N TYR A 189 0.48 -14.20 -1.53
CA TYR A 189 0.61 -13.58 -0.23
C TYR A 189 0.78 -14.62 0.89
N ALA A 190 -0.05 -15.67 0.87
CA ALA A 190 0.03 -16.78 1.82
C ALA A 190 1.36 -17.54 1.71
N LEU A 191 1.80 -17.87 0.47
CA LEU A 191 3.06 -18.58 0.21
C LEU A 191 4.28 -17.75 0.63
N ALA A 192 4.23 -16.42 0.46
CA ALA A 192 5.30 -15.50 0.85
C ALA A 192 5.39 -15.27 2.37
N GLY A 193 4.42 -15.75 3.15
CA GLY A 193 4.35 -15.56 4.60
C GLY A 193 3.70 -14.24 5.04
N GLY A 194 3.27 -13.39 4.10
CA GLY A 194 2.60 -12.13 4.37
C GLY A 194 3.55 -10.96 4.72
N PHE A 195 2.97 -9.85 5.17
CA PHE A 195 3.76 -8.75 5.71
C PHE A 195 4.36 -9.14 7.07
N PRO A 196 5.64 -8.82 7.31
CA PRO A 196 6.23 -9.03 8.63
C PRO A 196 5.53 -8.17 9.68
N ARG A 197 5.26 -8.78 10.83
CA ARG A 197 4.58 -8.14 11.96
C ARG A 197 5.62 -7.56 12.93
N THR A 198 6.44 -6.64 12.44
CA THR A 198 7.51 -5.97 13.19
C THR A 198 7.19 -4.48 13.35
N ALA A 199 7.90 -3.82 14.27
CA ALA A 199 7.83 -2.36 14.37
C ALA A 199 8.35 -1.70 13.08
N ILE A 200 7.82 -0.52 12.76
CA ILE A 200 8.17 0.21 11.52
C ILE A 200 9.66 0.60 11.49
N GLU A 201 10.28 0.76 12.65
CA GLU A 201 11.67 1.13 12.81
C GLU A 201 12.64 -0.03 12.54
N ASP A 202 12.15 -1.26 12.59
CA ASP A 202 13.00 -2.45 12.54
C ASP A 202 13.14 -3.00 11.12
N LEU A 203 12.10 -2.91 10.30
CA LEU A 203 12.09 -3.49 8.97
C LEU A 203 11.15 -2.74 8.03
N HIS A 204 11.62 -2.46 6.81
CA HIS A 204 10.75 -2.05 5.72
C HIS A 204 9.90 -3.24 5.28
N GLU A 205 8.65 -3.30 5.74
CA GLU A 205 7.74 -4.42 5.54
C GLU A 205 7.42 -4.68 4.06
N ASP A 206 7.36 -3.61 3.26
CA ASP A 206 7.14 -3.66 1.82
C ASP A 206 8.31 -4.34 1.08
N ARG A 207 9.55 -3.96 1.40
CA ARG A 207 10.76 -4.60 0.85
C ARG A 207 10.85 -6.06 1.24
N ALA A 208 10.49 -6.40 2.47
CA ALA A 208 10.52 -7.78 2.94
C ALA A 208 9.53 -8.65 2.17
N LEU A 209 8.28 -8.18 1.98
CA LEU A 209 7.28 -8.87 1.16
C LEU A 209 7.76 -9.03 -0.29
N VAL A 210 8.27 -7.97 -0.93
CA VAL A 210 8.78 -8.03 -2.30
C VAL A 210 9.89 -9.06 -2.42
N ASN A 211 10.84 -9.10 -1.48
CA ASN A 211 11.93 -10.07 -1.51
C ASN A 211 11.46 -11.51 -1.26
N ALA A 212 10.47 -11.71 -0.39
CA ALA A 212 9.85 -13.02 -0.20
C ALA A 212 9.17 -13.52 -1.49
N VAL A 213 8.39 -12.65 -2.13
CA VAL A 213 7.75 -12.94 -3.43
C VAL A 213 8.76 -13.26 -4.53
N ARG A 214 9.84 -12.50 -4.63
CA ARG A 214 10.88 -12.71 -5.64
C ARG A 214 11.58 -14.07 -5.57
N ARG A 215 11.57 -14.73 -4.41
CA ARG A 215 12.04 -16.11 -4.26
C ARG A 215 11.06 -17.14 -4.84
N LEU A 216 9.79 -16.78 -4.93
CA LEU A 216 8.71 -17.69 -5.34
C LEU A 216 8.37 -17.58 -6.83
N THR A 217 8.39 -16.38 -7.41
CA THR A 217 7.97 -16.13 -8.79
C THR A 217 8.72 -14.98 -9.43
N ALA A 218 8.68 -14.92 -10.77
CA ALA A 218 9.07 -13.76 -11.58
C ALA A 218 7.85 -12.96 -12.08
N ASP A 219 6.60 -13.37 -11.76
CA ASP A 219 5.36 -12.74 -12.23
C ASP A 219 5.02 -11.50 -11.39
N TYR A 220 5.91 -10.53 -11.37
CA TYR A 220 5.71 -9.25 -10.69
C TYR A 220 6.22 -8.10 -11.55
N ALA A 221 5.57 -6.95 -11.43
CA ALA A 221 6.01 -5.74 -12.13
C ALA A 221 5.58 -4.47 -11.39
N ARG A 222 6.40 -3.40 -11.57
CA ARG A 222 5.97 -2.04 -11.28
C ARG A 222 5.13 -1.52 -12.44
N ARG A 223 3.95 -0.95 -12.11
CA ARG A 223 2.98 -0.45 -13.07
C ARG A 223 2.81 1.05 -12.93
N ARG A 224 3.06 1.79 -14.02
CA ARG A 224 2.90 3.25 -14.06
C ARG A 224 1.44 3.71 -14.20
N ASP A 225 0.55 2.82 -14.59
CA ASP A 225 -0.89 3.05 -14.66
C ASP A 225 -1.62 2.81 -13.33
N VAL A 226 -0.96 2.23 -12.34
CA VAL A 226 -1.45 2.04 -10.98
C VAL A 226 -0.93 3.19 -10.11
N VAL A 227 -1.71 4.26 -9.98
CA VAL A 227 -1.25 5.52 -9.35
C VAL A 227 -1.94 5.78 -8.03
N VAL A 228 -1.14 6.13 -7.03
CA VAL A 228 -1.58 6.65 -5.73
C VAL A 228 -0.90 7.99 -5.47
N PHE A 229 -1.67 8.98 -5.02
CA PHE A 229 -1.13 10.25 -4.55
C PHE A 229 -0.86 10.13 -3.04
N GLY A 230 0.41 10.08 -2.68
CA GLY A 230 0.86 9.94 -1.29
C GLY A 230 1.07 11.25 -0.57
N SER A 231 0.82 11.27 0.73
CA SER A 231 1.03 12.44 1.58
C SER A 231 2.49 12.87 1.63
N SER A 232 2.71 14.17 1.65
CA SER A 232 4.01 14.82 1.81
C SER A 232 4.27 15.34 3.23
N ARG A 233 3.39 15.02 4.19
CA ARG A 233 3.49 15.48 5.60
C ARG A 233 4.87 15.25 6.20
N ARG A 234 5.53 14.11 5.90
CA ARG A 234 6.91 13.84 6.35
C ARG A 234 7.91 14.84 5.80
N VAL A 235 7.75 15.27 4.56
CA VAL A 235 8.63 16.29 3.96
C VAL A 235 8.43 17.65 4.60
N GLU A 236 7.20 17.98 4.99
CA GLU A 236 6.87 19.21 5.68
C GLU A 236 7.40 19.20 7.12
N ALA A 237 7.21 18.10 7.85
CA ALA A 237 7.62 17.97 9.25
C ALA A 237 9.14 17.82 9.42
N TRP A 238 9.80 16.99 8.61
CA TRP A 238 11.22 16.64 8.80
C TRP A 238 12.15 17.32 7.79
N GLY A 239 11.59 17.94 6.76
CA GLY A 239 12.33 18.41 5.60
C GLY A 239 12.74 17.28 4.66
N LEU A 240 13.02 17.64 3.41
CA LEU A 240 13.31 16.67 2.34
C LEU A 240 14.51 15.76 2.65
N ARG A 241 15.61 16.33 3.18
CA ARG A 241 16.84 15.59 3.49
C ARG A 241 16.57 14.47 4.51
N ASN A 242 15.90 14.79 5.61
CA ASN A 242 15.63 13.83 6.68
C ASN A 242 14.62 12.78 6.24
N THR A 243 13.62 13.17 5.44
CA THR A 243 12.68 12.22 4.81
C THR A 243 13.42 11.21 3.91
N LEU A 244 14.36 11.66 3.08
CA LEU A 244 15.17 10.76 2.25
C LEU A 244 16.08 9.85 3.09
N LEU A 245 16.64 10.35 4.20
CA LEU A 245 17.44 9.55 5.14
C LEU A 245 16.57 8.52 5.88
N TRP A 246 15.32 8.84 6.20
CA TRP A 246 14.36 7.88 6.72
C TRP A 246 14.14 6.72 5.75
N TYR A 247 13.88 7.00 4.48
CA TYR A 247 13.72 5.95 3.46
C TYR A 247 15.03 5.18 3.18
N LYS A 248 16.18 5.75 3.51
CA LYS A 248 17.47 5.09 3.44
C LYS A 248 17.80 4.36 4.74
N ASP A 249 17.18 3.18 4.93
CA ASP A 249 17.44 2.27 6.08
C ASP A 249 17.27 2.92 7.46
N HIS A 250 16.28 3.81 7.58
CA HIS A 250 16.04 4.55 8.83
C HIS A 250 17.28 5.27 9.38
N ALA A 251 18.13 5.78 8.48
CA ALA A 251 19.35 6.53 8.86
C ALA A 251 19.02 7.84 9.61
N TYR A 252 17.81 8.37 9.45
CA TYR A 252 17.24 9.42 10.29
C TYR A 252 16.18 8.78 11.20
N ARG A 253 16.28 8.98 12.51
CA ARG A 253 15.29 8.53 13.50
C ARG A 253 14.73 9.77 14.20
N PRO A 254 13.50 10.19 13.89
CA PRO A 254 12.86 11.30 14.59
C PRO A 254 12.50 10.88 16.02
N GLU A 255 12.43 11.85 16.93
CA GLU A 255 11.95 11.61 18.31
C GLU A 255 10.51 11.10 18.31
N HIS A 256 9.71 11.57 17.35
CA HIS A 256 8.35 11.11 17.13
C HIS A 256 8.18 10.72 15.65
N VAL A 257 7.89 9.46 15.40
CA VAL A 257 7.60 8.93 14.05
C VAL A 257 6.21 9.36 13.62
N ASP A 258 5.32 9.57 14.58
CA ASP A 258 3.96 10.04 14.35
C ASP A 258 3.96 11.56 14.13
N ILE A 259 3.64 11.98 12.91
CA ILE A 259 3.60 13.37 12.42
C ILE A 259 2.21 13.74 11.93
N ARG A 260 1.25 13.62 12.80
CA ARG A 260 -0.18 13.84 12.50
C ARG A 260 -0.73 15.09 13.10
#